data_e9a60842c2f7efb6aa4bf5370171c1f1
#
_entry.id   e9a60842c2f7efb6aa4bf5370171c1f1
#
_cell.length_a   1.000
_cell.length_b   1.000
_cell.length_c   1.000
_cell.angle_alpha   90.00
_cell.angle_beta   90.00
_cell.angle_gamma   90.00
#
_symmetry.space_group_name_H-M   'P 1'
#
loop_
_entity.id
_entity.type
_entity.pdbx_description
1 polymer ?
#
loop_
_entity_poly.entity_id
_entity_poly.type
_entity_poly.pdbx_seq_one_letter_code
_entity_poly.pdbx_strand_id
1 'polypeptide(L)'
;MGVDNLIQVFEDKYYIDLNGGILEAFGNLFSQNVTVLLYPMLKKDKLIDSNNLVVNNKMKNLYKFFKDNKKIIDIKDYNKKLLKIFSWKVLENIKKGKKDWEKDIPKNVSDLIKKKKLFGYS
;
A
#
# COMPACT_ATOMS: atom_id res chain seq x y z
N MET A 1 3.44 3.23 3.58
CA MET A 1 2.62 2.14 2.94
C MET A 1 1.23 2.67 2.62
N GLY A 2 0.67 2.32 1.48
CA GLY A 2 -0.72 2.68 1.14
C GLY A 2 -1.73 1.74 1.81
N VAL A 3 -2.99 2.21 1.93
CA VAL A 3 -4.09 1.45 2.56
C VAL A 3 -4.31 0.07 1.89
N ASP A 4 -4.34 -0.01 0.55
CA ASP A 4 -4.53 -1.29 -0.15
C ASP A 4 -3.44 -2.32 0.21
N ASN A 5 -2.19 -1.87 0.31
CA ASN A 5 -1.08 -2.74 0.69
C ASN A 5 -1.18 -3.17 2.15
N LEU A 6 -1.60 -2.27 3.05
CA LEU A 6 -1.78 -2.63 4.46
C LEU A 6 -2.88 -3.68 4.64
N ILE A 7 -4.01 -3.54 3.92
CA ILE A 7 -5.08 -4.54 3.97
C ILE A 7 -4.54 -5.93 3.57
N GLN A 8 -3.71 -6.00 2.52
CA GLN A 8 -3.10 -7.25 2.08
C GLN A 8 -2.12 -7.83 3.11
N VAL A 9 -1.39 -6.98 3.84
CA VAL A 9 -0.50 -7.45 4.93
C VAL A 9 -1.29 -8.21 6.01
N PHE A 10 -2.56 -7.89 6.22
CA PHE A 10 -3.44 -8.58 7.17
C PHE A 10 -4.19 -9.80 6.57
N GLU A 11 -3.76 -10.32 5.42
CA GLU A 11 -4.30 -11.54 4.82
C GLU A 11 -3.44 -12.76 5.21
N ASP A 12 -3.99 -13.67 5.98
CA ASP A 12 -3.30 -14.86 6.50
C ASP A 12 -2.80 -15.82 5.39
N LYS A 13 -3.46 -15.81 4.23
CA LYS A 13 -3.07 -16.65 3.09
C LYS A 13 -1.63 -16.45 2.59
N TYR A 14 -1.04 -15.27 2.84
CA TYR A 14 0.34 -14.99 2.42
C TYR A 14 1.39 -15.57 3.38
N TYR A 15 0.98 -16.12 4.52
CA TYR A 15 1.87 -16.58 5.58
C TYR A 15 1.68 -18.06 5.93
N ILE A 16 0.96 -18.80 5.10
CA ILE A 16 0.62 -20.22 5.35
C ILE A 16 1.85 -21.13 5.39
N ASP A 17 2.94 -20.74 4.74
CA ASP A 17 4.20 -21.50 4.72
C ASP A 17 5.06 -21.28 5.97
N LEU A 18 4.70 -20.31 6.82
CA LEU A 18 5.38 -20.07 8.09
C LEU A 18 4.78 -20.94 9.19
N ASN A 19 5.61 -21.55 10.04
CA ASN A 19 5.15 -22.39 11.14
C ASN A 19 4.24 -21.65 12.13
N GLY A 20 4.56 -20.39 12.41
CA GLY A 20 3.75 -19.50 13.25
C GLY A 20 2.73 -18.65 12.47
N GLY A 21 2.62 -18.86 11.15
CA GLY A 21 1.69 -18.13 10.30
C GLY A 21 1.87 -16.61 10.36
N ILE A 22 0.75 -15.88 10.33
CA ILE A 22 0.76 -14.40 10.35
C ILE A 22 1.38 -13.82 11.63
N LEU A 23 1.29 -14.51 12.77
CA LEU A 23 1.87 -14.04 14.03
C LEU A 23 3.39 -14.07 13.99
N GLU A 24 3.99 -15.10 13.38
CA GLU A 24 5.44 -15.16 13.15
C GLU A 24 5.89 -14.05 12.21
N ALA A 25 5.18 -13.86 11.09
CA ALA A 25 5.48 -12.79 10.15
C ALA A 25 5.43 -11.41 10.83
N PHE A 26 4.42 -11.15 11.64
CA PHE A 26 4.23 -9.88 12.33
C PHE A 26 5.24 -9.67 13.46
N GLY A 27 5.62 -10.72 14.18
CA GLY A 27 6.71 -10.67 15.17
C GLY A 27 8.03 -10.23 14.53
N ASN A 28 8.31 -10.73 13.33
CA ASN A 28 9.51 -10.35 12.58
C ASN A 28 9.40 -8.95 11.95
N LEU A 29 8.24 -8.62 11.35
CA LEU A 29 8.01 -7.37 10.64
C LEU A 29 7.95 -6.16 11.58
N PHE A 30 7.27 -6.31 12.72
CA PHE A 30 7.07 -5.26 13.72
C PHE A 30 8.00 -5.41 14.93
N SER A 31 9.18 -6.03 14.71
CA SER A 31 10.21 -6.06 15.74
C SER A 31 10.53 -4.64 16.22
N GLN A 32 10.87 -4.50 17.44
CA GLN A 32 11.04 -3.40 18.39
C GLN A 32 10.78 -1.95 17.94
N ASN A 33 11.25 -1.49 16.78
CA ASN A 33 11.21 -0.06 16.40
C ASN A 33 10.53 0.23 15.05
N VAL A 34 9.80 -0.72 14.50
CA VAL A 34 9.11 -0.52 13.22
C VAL A 34 7.72 0.07 13.45
N THR A 35 7.43 1.17 12.76
CA THR A 35 6.11 1.79 12.68
C THR A 35 5.73 1.97 11.22
N VAL A 36 4.52 1.58 10.86
CA VAL A 36 3.97 1.80 9.52
C VAL A 36 3.36 3.19 9.45
N LEU A 37 3.90 4.04 8.59
CA LEU A 37 3.24 5.29 8.20
C LEU A 37 2.24 4.97 7.08
N LEU A 38 0.96 5.14 7.38
CA LEU A 38 -0.12 4.81 6.47
C LEU A 38 -0.49 6.01 5.60
N TYR A 39 -0.34 5.83 4.29
CA TYR A 39 -0.77 6.80 3.30
C TYR A 39 -2.25 6.55 2.97
N PRO A 40 -3.14 7.55 3.12
CA PRO A 40 -4.56 7.36 2.91
C PRO A 40 -4.90 7.07 1.44
N MET A 41 -6.08 6.51 1.22
CA MET A 41 -6.60 6.20 -0.10
C MET A 41 -7.93 6.92 -0.32
N LEU A 42 -8.20 7.33 -1.56
CA LEU A 42 -9.51 7.83 -1.96
C LEU A 42 -10.25 6.73 -2.72
N LYS A 43 -11.36 6.25 -2.16
CA LYS A 43 -12.23 5.23 -2.78
C LYS A 43 -13.64 5.78 -2.90
N LYS A 44 -14.15 5.92 -4.14
CA LYS A 44 -15.49 6.50 -4.41
C LYS A 44 -15.70 7.82 -3.66
N ASP A 45 -14.74 8.72 -3.77
CA ASP A 45 -14.72 10.03 -3.10
C ASP A 45 -14.70 10.00 -1.56
N LYS A 46 -14.60 8.82 -0.94
CA LYS A 46 -14.43 8.64 0.50
C LYS A 46 -12.96 8.42 0.84
N LEU A 47 -12.48 9.20 1.81
CA LEU A 47 -11.12 9.02 2.35
C LEU A 47 -11.08 7.79 3.26
N ILE A 48 -10.16 6.89 2.94
CA ILE A 48 -9.88 5.69 3.73
C ILE A 48 -8.54 5.83 4.42
N ASP A 49 -8.53 5.71 5.74
CA ASP A 49 -7.37 5.76 6.62
C ASP A 49 -7.40 4.62 7.65
N SER A 50 -6.57 4.67 8.69
CA SER A 50 -6.51 3.64 9.73
C SER A 50 -7.81 3.50 10.53
N ASN A 51 -8.67 4.51 10.54
CA ASN A 51 -9.89 4.49 11.35
C ASN A 51 -11.06 3.79 10.67
N ASN A 52 -11.07 3.74 9.34
CA ASN A 52 -12.19 3.22 8.57
C ASN A 52 -11.83 2.17 7.52
N LEU A 53 -10.55 1.80 7.37
CA LEU A 53 -10.19 0.65 6.55
C LEU A 53 -10.76 -0.66 7.14
N VAL A 54 -11.03 -1.61 6.28
CA VAL A 54 -11.57 -2.92 6.66
C VAL A 54 -10.54 -3.99 6.35
N VAL A 55 -10.07 -4.68 7.38
CA VAL A 55 -9.26 -5.90 7.26
C VAL A 55 -10.15 -7.14 7.32
N ASN A 56 -9.61 -8.30 6.97
CA ASN A 56 -10.27 -9.59 7.16
C ASN A 56 -10.82 -9.70 8.59
N ASN A 57 -12.04 -10.22 8.72
CA ASN A 57 -12.75 -10.28 10.00
C ASN A 57 -11.97 -11.00 11.11
N LYS A 58 -11.23 -12.05 10.74
CA LYS A 58 -10.34 -12.78 11.65
C LYS A 58 -9.20 -11.91 12.22
N MET A 59 -8.80 -10.88 11.48
CA MET A 59 -7.65 -10.02 11.80
C MET A 59 -8.02 -8.73 12.52
N LYS A 60 -9.30 -8.47 12.75
CA LYS A 60 -9.77 -7.23 13.38
C LYS A 60 -9.08 -6.91 14.69
N ASN A 61 -8.98 -7.89 15.59
CA ASN A 61 -8.38 -7.70 16.91
C ASN A 61 -6.86 -7.50 16.81
N LEU A 62 -6.21 -8.22 15.90
CA LEU A 62 -4.79 -8.05 15.64
C LEU A 62 -4.52 -6.64 15.05
N TYR A 63 -5.31 -6.20 14.08
CA TYR A 63 -5.22 -4.86 13.53
C TYR A 63 -5.40 -3.79 14.61
N LYS A 64 -6.43 -3.94 15.46
CA LYS A 64 -6.69 -3.04 16.59
C LYS A 64 -5.50 -2.96 17.53
N PHE A 65 -4.89 -4.09 17.87
CA PHE A 65 -3.69 -4.14 18.70
C PHE A 65 -2.55 -3.28 18.12
N PHE A 66 -2.24 -3.45 16.82
CA PHE A 66 -1.18 -2.67 16.17
C PHE A 66 -1.49 -1.18 16.10
N LYS A 67 -2.74 -0.84 15.89
CA LYS A 67 -3.20 0.55 15.86
C LYS A 67 -3.13 1.21 17.23
N ASP A 68 -3.66 0.55 18.26
CA ASP A 68 -3.69 1.06 19.64
C ASP A 68 -2.27 1.24 20.22
N ASN A 69 -1.33 0.38 19.80
CA ASN A 69 0.09 0.46 20.17
C ASN A 69 0.91 1.39 19.24
N LYS A 70 0.27 2.22 18.44
CA LYS A 70 0.91 3.20 17.55
C LYS A 70 1.92 2.57 16.57
N LYS A 71 1.72 1.29 16.21
CA LYS A 71 2.50 0.61 15.18
C LYS A 71 2.00 0.93 13.77
N ILE A 72 0.81 1.53 13.67
CA ILE A 72 0.22 2.07 12.44
C ILE A 72 -0.20 3.50 12.73
N ILE A 73 0.33 4.46 11.98
CA ILE A 73 0.09 5.90 12.14
C ILE A 73 -0.30 6.49 10.79
N ASP A 74 -1.38 7.25 10.75
CA ASP A 74 -1.80 7.94 9.53
C ASP A 74 -0.89 9.12 9.20
N ILE A 75 -0.49 9.22 7.94
CA ILE A 75 0.14 10.42 7.40
C ILE A 75 -0.95 11.47 7.23
N LYS A 76 -0.75 12.63 7.85
CA LYS A 76 -1.72 13.75 7.82
C LYS A 76 -1.39 14.79 6.77
N ASP A 77 -0.11 14.95 6.44
CA ASP A 77 0.35 15.90 5.44
C ASP A 77 0.53 15.18 4.08
N TYR A 78 -0.47 15.31 3.23
CA TYR A 78 -0.50 14.70 1.91
C TYR A 78 -1.25 15.55 0.89
N ASN A 79 -0.87 15.42 -0.39
CA ASN A 79 -1.56 16.09 -1.48
C ASN A 79 -2.80 15.28 -1.91
N LYS A 80 -4.00 15.80 -1.62
CA LYS A 80 -5.28 15.15 -1.96
C LYS A 80 -5.43 14.82 -3.44
N LYS A 81 -4.83 15.61 -4.33
CA LYS A 81 -4.90 15.37 -5.79
C LYS A 81 -4.19 14.07 -6.18
N LEU A 82 -3.16 13.66 -5.43
CA LEU A 82 -2.39 12.46 -5.69
C LEU A 82 -3.08 11.18 -5.20
N LEU A 83 -4.09 11.27 -4.34
CA LEU A 83 -4.81 10.11 -3.80
C LEU A 83 -5.60 9.33 -4.86
N LYS A 84 -5.79 9.89 -6.04
CA LYS A 84 -6.45 9.23 -7.19
C LYS A 84 -5.48 8.39 -8.02
N ILE A 85 -4.17 8.47 -7.74
CA ILE A 85 -3.13 7.74 -8.46
C ILE A 85 -2.89 6.41 -7.77
N PHE A 86 -3.13 5.33 -8.50
CA PHE A 86 -2.88 3.96 -8.03
C PHE A 86 -1.73 3.35 -8.82
N SER A 87 -0.72 2.84 -8.12
CA SER A 87 0.47 2.25 -8.74
C SER A 87 0.14 1.11 -9.71
N TRP A 88 -0.80 0.24 -9.34
CA TRP A 88 -1.24 -0.87 -10.20
C TRP A 88 -1.85 -0.38 -11.52
N LYS A 89 -2.61 0.74 -11.50
CA LYS A 89 -3.21 1.36 -12.69
C LYS A 89 -2.14 1.99 -13.58
N VAL A 90 -1.17 2.65 -12.97
CA VAL A 90 0.00 3.19 -13.69
C VAL A 90 0.76 2.07 -14.40
N LEU A 91 1.07 0.98 -13.69
CA LEU A 91 1.75 -0.19 -14.26
C LEU A 91 0.96 -0.84 -15.41
N GLU A 92 -0.36 -0.96 -15.25
CA GLU A 92 -1.23 -1.48 -16.30
C GLU A 92 -1.20 -0.60 -17.57
N ASN A 93 -1.26 0.72 -17.38
CA ASN A 93 -1.21 1.68 -18.47
C ASN A 93 0.14 1.65 -19.22
N ILE A 94 1.26 1.49 -18.48
CA ILE A 94 2.60 1.29 -19.07
C ILE A 94 2.61 0.05 -19.95
N LYS A 95 2.14 -1.10 -19.44
CA LYS A 95 2.08 -2.37 -20.18
C LYS A 95 1.19 -2.31 -21.42
N LYS A 96 0.10 -1.53 -21.37
CA LYS A 96 -0.84 -1.34 -22.49
C LYS A 96 -0.38 -0.27 -23.50
N GLY A 97 0.78 0.34 -23.32
CA GLY A 97 1.29 1.39 -24.19
C GLY A 97 0.47 2.68 -24.19
N LYS A 98 -0.35 2.92 -23.18
CA LYS A 98 -1.09 4.18 -23.02
C LYS A 98 -0.11 5.28 -22.61
N LYS A 99 -0.37 6.54 -23.03
CA LYS A 99 0.50 7.68 -22.67
C LYS A 99 0.11 8.38 -21.37
N ASP A 100 -1.08 8.11 -20.85
CA ASP A 100 -1.63 8.84 -19.70
C ASP A 100 -0.89 8.65 -18.38
N TRP A 101 -0.14 7.57 -18.21
CA TRP A 101 0.63 7.30 -16.99
C TRP A 101 1.76 8.31 -16.73
N GLU A 102 2.24 8.99 -17.76
CA GLU A 102 3.35 9.95 -17.64
C GLU A 102 3.01 11.14 -16.74
N LYS A 103 1.72 11.51 -16.66
CA LYS A 103 1.25 12.61 -15.79
C LYS A 103 1.10 12.19 -14.33
N ASP A 104 1.05 10.88 -14.07
CA ASP A 104 0.82 10.31 -12.75
C ASP A 104 2.12 10.02 -11.99
N ILE A 105 3.27 10.24 -12.62
CA ILE A 105 4.58 10.02 -12.02
C ILE A 105 5.53 11.18 -12.30
N PRO A 106 6.60 11.38 -11.50
CA PRO A 106 7.60 12.41 -11.76
C PRO A 106 8.27 12.23 -13.11
N LYS A 107 8.56 13.34 -13.79
CA LYS A 107 9.14 13.34 -15.13
C LYS A 107 10.44 12.53 -15.25
N ASN A 108 11.35 12.71 -14.29
CA ASN A 108 12.62 11.97 -14.26
C ASN A 108 12.42 10.45 -14.16
N VAL A 109 11.35 10.00 -13.47
CA VAL A 109 11.00 8.58 -13.36
C VAL A 109 10.42 8.08 -14.68
N SER A 110 9.53 8.85 -15.36
CA SER A 110 9.00 8.47 -16.66
C SER A 110 10.10 8.36 -17.72
N ASP A 111 11.05 9.29 -17.72
CA ASP A 111 12.20 9.27 -18.64
C ASP A 111 13.07 8.03 -18.41
N LEU A 112 13.28 7.65 -17.15
CA LEU A 112 14.04 6.44 -16.80
C LEU A 112 13.33 5.16 -17.25
N ILE A 113 12.01 5.07 -17.05
CA ILE A 113 11.20 3.93 -17.49
C ILE A 113 11.30 3.74 -19.00
N LYS A 114 11.17 4.82 -19.75
CA LYS A 114 11.29 4.81 -21.22
C LYS A 114 12.69 4.41 -21.67
N LYS A 115 13.71 5.03 -21.10
CA LYS A 115 15.12 4.78 -21.46
C LYS A 115 15.53 3.33 -21.20
N LYS A 116 15.12 2.77 -20.07
CA LYS A 116 15.48 1.41 -19.64
C LYS A 116 14.44 0.35 -20.03
N LYS A 117 13.35 0.74 -20.67
CA LYS A 117 12.23 -0.15 -21.04
C LYS A 117 11.71 -0.98 -19.85
N LEU A 118 11.51 -0.31 -18.70
CA LEU A 118 11.08 -0.97 -17.49
C LEU A 118 9.57 -1.26 -17.50
N PHE A 119 9.12 -2.20 -16.65
CA PHE A 119 7.71 -2.55 -16.40
C PHE A 119 6.89 -2.92 -17.65
N GLY A 120 7.54 -3.44 -18.68
CA GLY A 120 6.88 -3.81 -19.93
C GLY A 120 6.62 -2.64 -20.88
N TYR A 121 7.27 -1.50 -20.67
CA TYR A 121 7.27 -0.40 -21.64
C TYR A 121 7.96 -0.82 -22.92
N SER A 122 7.31 -0.63 -24.03
CA SER A 122 7.80 -0.94 -25.38
C SER A 122 7.93 0.29 -26.25
#